data_4d7e8254a5a7b3f7ee738b9970080147
#
_entry.id   4d7e8254a5a7b3f7ee738b9970080147
#
_cell.length_a   1.000
_cell.length_b   1.000
_cell.length_c   1.000
_cell.angle_alpha   90.00
_cell.angle_beta   90.00
_cell.angle_gamma   90.00
#
_symmetry.space_group_name_H-M   'P 1'
#
loop_
_entity.id
_entity.type
_entity.pdbx_description
1 polymer ?
#
loop_
_entity_poly.entity_id
_entity_poly.type
_entity_poly.pdbx_seq_one_letter_code
_entity_poly.pdbx_strand_id
1 'polypeptide(L)'
;MNNWLPLNPRLQKLRSRLLNDPYYRLQSGEEMAIAAQLGIRIDANQATVDDWLRLPGLSIHQARSLVELSRIGVKFYCIEDIAAALSIPAQRLEPLKLILDFSYYDDEALGNPTQINVNTATVENLVKIPYINASLAEAVVSNRLSGGHYRNLVDFQQRLNLSSDAIAQLMYYLRF
;
A
#
# COMPACT_ATOMS: atom_id res chain seq x y z
N MET A 1 -23.49 33.43 -7.56
CA MET A 1 -24.45 33.42 -6.43
C MET A 1 -24.01 32.31 -5.46
N ASN A 2 -23.31 32.71 -4.36
CA ASN A 2 -22.84 31.77 -3.37
C ASN A 2 -23.99 31.36 -2.46
N ASN A 3 -24.47 30.16 -2.65
CA ASN A 3 -25.52 29.58 -1.81
C ASN A 3 -24.89 29.15 -0.46
N TRP A 4 -24.74 30.11 0.46
CA TRP A 4 -24.44 29.87 1.86
C TRP A 4 -25.70 29.38 2.56
N LEU A 5 -26.09 28.13 2.35
CA LEU A 5 -27.03 27.48 3.26
C LEU A 5 -26.35 27.40 4.62
N PRO A 6 -26.99 27.87 5.69
CA PRO A 6 -26.42 27.74 7.04
C PRO A 6 -26.23 26.27 7.33
N LEU A 7 -24.95 25.85 7.40
CA LEU A 7 -24.60 24.49 7.76
C LEU A 7 -25.26 24.17 9.11
N ASN A 8 -26.06 23.11 9.15
CA ASN A 8 -26.71 22.61 10.35
C ASN A 8 -25.69 22.61 11.51
N PRO A 9 -25.97 23.24 12.66
CA PRO A 9 -25.04 23.32 13.80
C PRO A 9 -24.51 21.96 14.27
N ARG A 10 -25.32 20.89 14.10
CA ARG A 10 -24.89 19.51 14.34
C ARG A 10 -23.74 19.08 13.41
N LEU A 11 -23.84 19.41 12.13
CA LEU A 11 -22.81 19.07 11.14
C LEU A 11 -21.52 19.84 11.41
N GLN A 12 -21.61 21.10 11.79
CA GLN A 12 -20.40 21.89 12.15
C GLN A 12 -19.70 21.31 13.38
N LYS A 13 -20.45 20.93 14.41
CA LYS A 13 -19.90 20.31 15.62
C LYS A 13 -19.27 18.95 15.32
N LEU A 14 -19.90 18.15 14.46
CA LEU A 14 -19.36 16.87 14.03
C LEU A 14 -18.06 17.04 13.24
N ARG A 15 -18.05 17.96 12.26
CA ARG A 15 -16.84 18.27 11.48
C ARG A 15 -15.69 18.72 12.37
N SER A 16 -15.96 19.58 13.35
CA SER A 16 -14.95 20.03 14.31
C SER A 16 -14.40 18.86 15.14
N ARG A 17 -15.25 17.93 15.58
CA ARG A 17 -14.80 16.73 16.30
C ARG A 17 -13.95 15.83 15.42
N LEU A 18 -14.39 15.55 14.19
CA LEU A 18 -13.67 14.69 13.25
C LEU A 18 -12.27 15.21 12.93
N LEU A 19 -12.11 16.54 12.87
CA LEU A 19 -10.82 17.17 12.55
C LEU A 19 -9.89 17.32 13.77
N ASN A 20 -10.46 17.47 14.98
CA ASN A 20 -9.67 17.78 16.19
C ASN A 20 -9.47 16.55 17.10
N ASP A 21 -10.23 15.47 16.92
CA ASP A 21 -10.13 14.25 17.72
C ASP A 21 -9.78 13.05 16.82
N PRO A 22 -8.49 12.68 16.77
CA PRO A 22 -8.04 11.54 15.95
C PRO A 22 -8.59 10.19 16.43
N TYR A 23 -9.10 10.12 17.66
CA TYR A 23 -9.67 8.89 18.24
C TYR A 23 -11.20 8.87 18.21
N TYR A 24 -11.83 9.88 17.58
CA TYR A 24 -13.30 9.92 17.49
C TYR A 24 -13.83 8.67 16.82
N ARG A 25 -14.74 7.98 17.51
CA ARG A 25 -15.42 6.79 17.00
C ARG A 25 -16.66 7.18 16.21
N LEU A 26 -16.66 6.82 14.95
CA LEU A 26 -17.79 7.02 14.05
C LEU A 26 -18.97 6.16 14.48
N GLN A 27 -20.16 6.76 14.58
CA GLN A 27 -21.34 6.10 15.14
C GLN A 27 -22.32 5.60 14.05
N SER A 28 -22.21 6.14 12.85
CA SER A 28 -23.17 5.85 11.77
C SER A 28 -22.54 5.96 10.38
N GLY A 29 -23.27 5.42 9.38
CA GLY A 29 -22.90 5.58 7.97
C GLY A 29 -22.90 7.05 7.52
N GLU A 30 -23.77 7.90 8.10
CA GLU A 30 -23.79 9.33 7.81
C GLU A 30 -22.50 10.02 8.30
N GLU A 31 -22.03 9.70 9.51
CA GLU A 31 -20.77 10.21 10.04
C GLU A 31 -19.58 9.74 9.21
N MET A 32 -19.60 8.48 8.75
CA MET A 32 -18.57 7.97 7.83
C MET A 32 -18.56 8.71 6.49
N ALA A 33 -19.72 9.00 5.92
CA ALA A 33 -19.81 9.78 4.69
C ALA A 33 -19.27 11.19 4.87
N ILE A 34 -19.55 11.85 5.99
CA ILE A 34 -19.01 13.18 6.30
C ILE A 34 -17.49 13.12 6.52
N ALA A 35 -17.00 12.14 7.26
CA ALA A 35 -15.56 11.93 7.45
C ALA A 35 -14.85 11.71 6.10
N ALA A 36 -15.45 10.91 5.23
CA ALA A 36 -14.95 10.67 3.88
C ALA A 36 -14.90 11.95 3.02
N GLN A 37 -15.91 12.83 3.11
CA GLN A 37 -15.92 14.13 2.44
C GLN A 37 -14.84 15.08 2.98
N LEU A 38 -14.46 14.94 4.25
CA LEU A 38 -13.37 15.69 4.86
C LEU A 38 -11.99 15.14 4.50
N GLY A 39 -11.92 14.10 3.67
CA GLY A 39 -10.67 13.46 3.27
C GLY A 39 -10.10 12.50 4.31
N ILE A 40 -10.86 12.17 5.35
CA ILE A 40 -10.44 11.18 6.35
C ILE A 40 -10.54 9.79 5.74
N ARG A 41 -9.40 9.09 5.72
CA ARG A 41 -9.27 7.71 5.24
C ARG A 41 -8.46 6.90 6.25
N ILE A 42 -8.74 5.62 6.32
CA ILE A 42 -7.99 4.65 7.12
C ILE A 42 -7.42 3.62 6.15
N ASP A 43 -6.11 3.56 6.06
CA ASP A 43 -5.43 2.55 5.26
C ASP A 43 -5.48 1.19 5.97
N ALA A 44 -6.16 0.23 5.36
CA ALA A 44 -6.38 -1.09 5.94
C ALA A 44 -5.07 -1.84 6.25
N ASN A 45 -4.00 -1.58 5.48
CA ASN A 45 -2.72 -2.26 5.63
C ASN A 45 -1.78 -1.61 6.66
N GLN A 46 -2.07 -0.36 7.08
CA GLN A 46 -1.26 0.38 8.07
C GLN A 46 -2.05 0.78 9.31
N ALA A 47 -3.35 0.48 9.34
CA ALA A 47 -4.23 0.85 10.44
C ALA A 47 -3.77 0.21 11.76
N THR A 48 -3.74 1.03 12.80
CA THR A 48 -3.56 0.59 14.19
C THR A 48 -4.86 0.04 14.76
N VAL A 49 -4.79 -0.56 15.95
CA VAL A 49 -5.99 -1.02 16.66
C VAL A 49 -6.96 0.15 16.90
N ASP A 50 -6.42 1.32 17.25
CA ASP A 50 -7.24 2.51 17.49
C ASP A 50 -7.91 3.02 16.22
N ASP A 51 -7.23 2.95 15.07
CA ASP A 51 -7.83 3.30 13.78
C ASP A 51 -9.00 2.39 13.44
N TRP A 52 -8.85 1.07 13.62
CA TRP A 52 -9.93 0.11 13.42
C TRP A 52 -11.11 0.35 14.37
N LEU A 53 -10.84 0.73 15.62
CA LEU A 53 -11.86 1.01 16.62
C LEU A 53 -12.62 2.32 16.37
N ARG A 54 -12.16 3.18 15.48
CA ARG A 54 -12.91 4.34 14.98
C ARG A 54 -14.11 3.93 14.12
N LEU A 55 -14.06 2.74 13.53
CA LEU A 55 -15.08 2.24 12.64
C LEU A 55 -16.21 1.56 13.42
N PRO A 56 -17.49 1.82 13.07
CA PRO A 56 -18.61 1.19 13.76
C PRO A 56 -18.67 -0.31 13.46
N GLY A 57 -19.08 -1.08 14.46
CA GLY A 57 -19.32 -2.51 14.33
C GLY A 57 -18.10 -3.42 14.45
N LEU A 58 -16.92 -2.87 14.68
CA LEU A 58 -15.71 -3.64 14.95
C LEU A 58 -15.41 -3.71 16.45
N SER A 59 -15.15 -4.92 16.95
CA SER A 59 -14.70 -5.16 18.32
C SER A 59 -13.18 -5.04 18.44
N ILE A 60 -12.71 -4.87 19.67
CA ILE A 60 -11.27 -4.81 19.95
C ILE A 60 -10.54 -6.11 19.53
N HIS A 61 -11.18 -7.26 19.66
CA HIS A 61 -10.61 -8.54 19.23
C HIS A 61 -10.44 -8.59 17.72
N GLN A 62 -11.45 -8.13 16.97
CA GLN A 62 -11.39 -8.04 15.51
C GLN A 62 -10.31 -7.04 15.05
N ALA A 63 -10.24 -5.88 15.67
CA ALA A 63 -9.21 -4.88 15.37
C ALA A 63 -7.79 -5.44 15.60
N ARG A 64 -7.57 -6.13 16.72
CA ARG A 64 -6.28 -6.78 17.02
C ARG A 64 -5.94 -7.87 16.01
N SER A 65 -6.92 -8.69 15.62
CA SER A 65 -6.71 -9.74 14.61
C SER A 65 -6.27 -9.16 13.27
N LEU A 66 -6.90 -8.07 12.81
CA LEU A 66 -6.53 -7.41 11.56
C LEU A 66 -5.11 -6.84 11.62
N VAL A 67 -4.75 -6.17 12.72
CA VAL A 67 -3.40 -5.63 12.92
C VAL A 67 -2.35 -6.74 12.97
N GLU A 68 -2.64 -7.85 13.65
CA GLU A 68 -1.71 -8.98 13.72
C GLU A 68 -1.52 -9.64 12.35
N LEU A 69 -2.58 -9.84 11.58
CA LEU A 69 -2.51 -10.34 10.21
C LEU A 69 -1.66 -9.43 9.32
N SER A 70 -1.88 -8.11 9.37
CA SER A 70 -1.08 -7.15 8.62
C SER A 70 0.39 -7.19 9.04
N ARG A 71 0.68 -7.32 10.36
CA ARG A 71 2.03 -7.39 10.91
C ARG A 71 2.82 -8.62 10.45
N ILE A 72 2.15 -9.76 10.26
CA ILE A 72 2.78 -10.99 9.74
C ILE A 72 2.84 -11.03 8.21
N GLY A 73 2.49 -9.93 7.52
CA GLY A 73 2.64 -9.77 6.08
C GLY A 73 1.39 -10.03 5.25
N VAL A 74 0.23 -10.30 5.88
CA VAL A 74 -1.04 -10.39 5.16
C VAL A 74 -1.40 -9.00 4.63
N LYS A 75 -1.72 -8.90 3.35
CA LYS A 75 -2.18 -7.66 2.71
C LYS A 75 -3.67 -7.76 2.41
N PHE A 76 -4.37 -6.66 2.69
CA PHE A 76 -5.78 -6.50 2.38
C PHE A 76 -5.91 -5.64 1.11
N TYR A 77 -6.58 -6.15 0.10
CA TYR A 77 -6.78 -5.47 -1.19
C TYR A 77 -8.20 -4.95 -1.35
N CYS A 78 -9.14 -5.52 -0.62
CA CYS A 78 -10.55 -5.17 -0.69
C CYS A 78 -11.26 -5.49 0.63
N ILE A 79 -12.53 -5.08 0.71
CA ILE A 79 -13.36 -5.31 1.91
C ILE A 79 -13.63 -6.80 2.14
N GLU A 80 -13.65 -7.59 1.08
CA GLU A 80 -13.86 -9.03 1.08
C GLU A 80 -12.71 -9.75 1.80
N ASP A 81 -11.47 -9.26 1.69
CA ASP A 81 -10.32 -9.81 2.41
C ASP A 81 -10.46 -9.60 3.93
N ILE A 82 -10.93 -8.41 4.34
CA ILE A 82 -11.21 -8.10 5.74
C ILE A 82 -12.35 -8.98 6.26
N ALA A 83 -13.41 -9.14 5.46
CA ALA A 83 -14.55 -10.00 5.81
C ALA A 83 -14.10 -11.46 6.01
N ALA A 84 -13.26 -11.96 5.11
CA ALA A 84 -12.68 -13.30 5.22
C ALA A 84 -11.79 -13.45 6.46
N ALA A 85 -10.92 -12.48 6.72
CA ALA A 85 -10.04 -12.47 7.88
C ALA A 85 -10.82 -12.49 9.20
N LEU A 86 -11.96 -11.83 9.25
CA LEU A 86 -12.83 -11.77 10.43
C LEU A 86 -13.92 -12.85 10.46
N SER A 87 -14.02 -13.67 9.42
CA SER A 87 -15.06 -14.70 9.25
C SER A 87 -16.48 -14.13 9.37
N ILE A 88 -16.74 -12.96 8.77
CA ILE A 88 -18.04 -12.29 8.75
C ILE A 88 -18.49 -12.00 7.31
N PRO A 89 -19.79 -11.88 7.06
CA PRO A 89 -20.28 -11.54 5.72
C PRO A 89 -19.79 -10.16 5.27
N ALA A 90 -19.30 -10.04 4.04
CA ALA A 90 -18.78 -8.79 3.46
C ALA A 90 -19.83 -7.66 3.48
N GLN A 91 -21.13 -8.00 3.34
CA GLN A 91 -22.24 -7.04 3.38
C GLN A 91 -22.28 -6.22 4.68
N ARG A 92 -21.82 -6.79 5.79
CA ARG A 92 -21.75 -6.06 7.08
C ARG A 92 -20.69 -4.98 7.10
N LEU A 93 -19.66 -5.13 6.27
CA LEU A 93 -18.53 -4.21 6.18
C LEU A 93 -18.66 -3.22 5.01
N GLU A 94 -19.63 -3.42 4.11
CA GLU A 94 -19.84 -2.53 2.95
C GLU A 94 -19.84 -1.03 3.29
N PRO A 95 -20.49 -0.56 4.38
CA PRO A 95 -20.46 0.86 4.73
C PRO A 95 -19.06 1.38 5.03
N LEU A 96 -18.12 0.51 5.44
CA LEU A 96 -16.75 0.89 5.76
C LEU A 96 -15.92 1.25 4.52
N LYS A 97 -16.34 0.83 3.33
CA LYS A 97 -15.71 1.21 2.04
C LYS A 97 -15.60 2.73 1.86
N LEU A 98 -16.47 3.51 2.49
CA LEU A 98 -16.41 4.97 2.43
C LEU A 98 -15.15 5.56 3.07
N ILE A 99 -14.61 4.88 4.07
CA ILE A 99 -13.49 5.35 4.91
C ILE A 99 -12.21 4.54 4.67
N LEU A 100 -12.36 3.25 4.34
CA LEU A 100 -11.21 2.38 4.13
C LEU A 100 -10.53 2.69 2.81
N ASP A 101 -9.21 2.73 2.86
CA ASP A 101 -8.33 2.73 1.71
C ASP A 101 -7.53 1.42 1.72
N PHE A 102 -7.37 0.84 0.56
CA PHE A 102 -6.60 -0.38 0.34
C PHE A 102 -5.36 -0.02 -0.48
N SER A 103 -4.60 0.97 0.00
CA SER A 103 -3.38 1.39 -0.66
C SER A 103 -2.44 0.21 -0.75
N TYR A 104 -2.12 -0.17 -1.97
CA TYR A 104 -1.05 -1.09 -2.24
C TYR A 104 0.26 -0.34 -2.00
N TYR A 105 0.77 -0.44 -0.79
CA TYR A 105 2.17 -0.14 -0.59
C TYR A 105 2.92 -1.34 -1.14
N ASP A 106 3.47 -1.21 -2.32
CA ASP A 106 4.58 -2.05 -2.69
C ASP A 106 5.54 -1.97 -1.50
N ASP A 107 5.95 -3.11 -0.94
CA ASP A 107 6.98 -3.18 0.11
C ASP A 107 8.30 -2.52 -0.32
N GLU A 108 8.29 -1.97 -1.50
CA GLU A 108 9.30 -1.18 -2.19
C GLU A 108 9.61 0.16 -1.50
N ALA A 109 8.73 0.69 -0.65
CA ALA A 109 8.93 2.01 -0.05
C ALA A 109 9.51 1.99 1.37
N LEU A 110 9.57 0.86 2.05
CA LEU A 110 9.98 0.75 3.45
C LEU A 110 11.17 -0.19 3.69
N GLY A 111 12.28 0.02 3.00
CA GLY A 111 13.61 -0.39 3.49
C GLY A 111 14.01 -1.85 3.26
N ASN A 112 13.23 -2.67 2.57
CA ASN A 112 13.79 -3.81 1.86
C ASN A 112 14.22 -3.31 0.48
N PRO A 113 15.44 -3.60 0.03
CA PRO A 113 15.84 -3.23 -1.31
C PRO A 113 14.88 -3.92 -2.28
N THR A 114 14.03 -3.13 -2.88
CA THR A 114 13.05 -3.56 -3.85
C THR A 114 13.75 -4.34 -4.93
N GLN A 115 13.44 -5.62 -5.01
CA GLN A 115 13.93 -6.40 -6.14
C GLN A 115 13.24 -5.94 -7.41
N ILE A 116 13.96 -5.25 -8.25
CA ILE A 116 13.51 -4.78 -9.55
C ILE A 116 13.57 -5.94 -10.54
N ASN A 117 12.47 -6.21 -11.24
CA ASN A 117 12.46 -7.21 -12.28
C ASN A 117 13.23 -6.70 -13.52
N VAL A 118 14.41 -7.27 -13.77
CA VAL A 118 15.30 -6.88 -14.87
C VAL A 118 14.67 -7.08 -16.25
N ASN A 119 13.68 -7.96 -16.35
CA ASN A 119 13.02 -8.28 -17.62
C ASN A 119 11.95 -7.26 -18.00
N THR A 120 11.44 -6.46 -17.04
CA THR A 120 10.38 -5.47 -17.27
C THR A 120 10.79 -4.04 -16.95
N ALA A 121 11.83 -3.84 -16.15
CA ALA A 121 12.27 -2.53 -15.69
C ALA A 121 12.69 -1.59 -16.83
N THR A 122 12.41 -0.30 -16.68
CA THR A 122 12.93 0.75 -17.56
C THR A 122 14.35 1.14 -17.16
N VAL A 123 15.09 1.82 -18.03
CA VAL A 123 16.41 2.38 -17.71
C VAL A 123 16.35 3.25 -16.46
N GLU A 124 15.33 4.11 -16.35
CA GLU A 124 15.10 5.01 -15.21
C GLU A 124 14.91 4.26 -13.88
N ASN A 125 14.24 3.10 -13.92
CA ASN A 125 14.06 2.27 -12.73
C ASN A 125 15.35 1.52 -12.36
N LEU A 126 16.10 1.04 -13.34
CA LEU A 126 17.37 0.36 -13.13
C LEU A 126 18.43 1.29 -12.50
N VAL A 127 18.48 2.56 -12.92
CA VAL A 127 19.43 3.55 -12.38
C VAL A 127 19.17 3.87 -10.90
N LYS A 128 17.98 3.61 -10.39
CA LYS A 128 17.66 3.76 -8.95
C LYS A 128 18.33 2.70 -8.07
N ILE A 129 18.77 1.59 -8.68
CA ILE A 129 19.45 0.52 -7.95
C ILE A 129 20.90 0.98 -7.64
N PRO A 130 21.34 0.88 -6.39
CA PRO A 130 22.75 1.08 -6.06
C PRO A 130 23.65 0.22 -6.97
N TYR A 131 24.76 0.79 -7.40
CA TYR A 131 25.77 0.12 -8.27
C TYR A 131 25.33 -0.07 -9.74
N ILE A 132 24.14 0.34 -10.17
CA ILE A 132 23.74 0.40 -11.58
C ILE A 132 23.86 1.86 -12.05
N ASN A 133 24.81 2.12 -12.93
CA ASN A 133 24.93 3.39 -13.63
C ASN A 133 24.09 3.39 -14.93
N ALA A 134 23.94 4.55 -15.55
CA ALA A 134 23.16 4.71 -16.78
C ALA A 134 23.62 3.78 -17.91
N SER A 135 24.94 3.64 -18.08
CA SER A 135 25.51 2.77 -19.13
C SER A 135 25.17 1.30 -18.92
N LEU A 136 25.23 0.81 -17.67
CA LEU A 136 24.83 -0.56 -17.34
C LEU A 136 23.32 -0.76 -17.49
N ALA A 137 22.51 0.22 -17.09
CA ALA A 137 21.05 0.15 -17.25
C ALA A 137 20.64 0.07 -18.73
N GLU A 138 21.28 0.86 -19.58
CA GLU A 138 21.07 0.80 -21.04
C GLU A 138 21.52 -0.55 -21.61
N ALA A 139 22.67 -1.07 -21.17
CA ALA A 139 23.17 -2.37 -21.57
C ALA A 139 22.20 -3.50 -21.18
N VAL A 140 21.61 -3.45 -19.97
CA VAL A 140 20.58 -4.41 -19.52
C VAL A 140 19.40 -4.41 -20.47
N VAL A 141 18.84 -3.24 -20.76
CA VAL A 141 17.65 -3.11 -21.63
C VAL A 141 17.98 -3.54 -23.07
N SER A 142 19.08 -3.08 -23.64
CA SER A 142 19.52 -3.44 -24.99
C SER A 142 19.75 -4.95 -25.12
N ASN A 143 20.44 -5.54 -24.15
CA ASN A 143 20.77 -6.96 -24.15
C ASN A 143 19.51 -7.85 -24.07
N ARG A 144 18.51 -7.49 -23.26
CA ARG A 144 17.26 -8.26 -23.22
C ARG A 144 16.42 -8.11 -24.49
N LEU A 145 16.47 -6.97 -25.16
CA LEU A 145 15.75 -6.75 -26.42
C LEU A 145 16.35 -7.60 -27.57
N SER A 146 17.66 -7.79 -27.57
CA SER A 146 18.35 -8.59 -28.59
C SER A 146 18.43 -10.07 -28.25
N GLY A 147 18.61 -10.43 -26.98
CA GLY A 147 18.84 -11.79 -26.52
C GLY A 147 17.70 -12.44 -25.74
N GLY A 148 16.55 -11.77 -25.64
CA GLY A 148 15.39 -12.24 -24.85
C GLY A 148 15.56 -12.04 -23.33
N HIS A 149 14.58 -12.47 -22.57
CA HIS A 149 14.55 -12.33 -21.12
C HIS A 149 15.73 -13.04 -20.44
N TYR A 150 16.21 -12.44 -19.36
CA TYR A 150 17.19 -13.08 -18.48
C TYR A 150 16.51 -14.19 -17.68
N ARG A 151 17.10 -15.37 -17.66
CA ARG A 151 16.52 -16.55 -16.98
C ARG A 151 16.77 -16.56 -15.48
N ASN A 152 17.95 -16.07 -15.08
CA ASN A 152 18.40 -16.03 -13.67
C ASN A 152 19.63 -15.12 -13.55
N LEU A 153 20.11 -15.00 -12.31
CA LEU A 153 21.29 -14.17 -11.99
C LEU A 153 22.56 -14.58 -12.73
N VAL A 154 22.76 -15.87 -12.97
CA VAL A 154 23.95 -16.39 -13.68
C VAL A 154 23.91 -16.00 -15.17
N ASP A 155 22.74 -16.15 -15.81
CA ASP A 155 22.52 -15.72 -17.20
C ASP A 155 22.74 -14.20 -17.35
N PHE A 156 22.23 -13.42 -16.40
CA PHE A 156 22.41 -11.98 -16.32
C PHE A 156 23.89 -11.59 -16.20
N GLN A 157 24.63 -12.25 -15.30
CA GLN A 157 26.06 -12.04 -15.09
C GLN A 157 26.87 -12.31 -16.37
N GLN A 158 26.62 -13.46 -16.99
CA GLN A 158 27.37 -13.90 -18.19
C GLN A 158 27.10 -12.99 -19.39
N ARG A 159 25.84 -12.63 -19.62
CA ARG A 159 25.44 -11.83 -20.77
C ARG A 159 25.93 -10.39 -20.68
N LEU A 160 26.07 -9.86 -19.47
CA LEU A 160 26.57 -8.50 -19.22
C LEU A 160 28.04 -8.46 -18.80
N ASN A 161 28.70 -9.62 -18.73
CA ASN A 161 30.09 -9.77 -18.33
C ASN A 161 30.44 -9.06 -16.99
N LEU A 162 29.57 -9.25 -15.99
CA LEU A 162 29.70 -8.63 -14.68
C LEU A 162 30.64 -9.43 -13.77
N SER A 163 31.40 -8.73 -12.94
CA SER A 163 32.23 -9.37 -11.92
C SER A 163 31.41 -10.04 -10.83
N SER A 164 32.00 -11.04 -10.15
CA SER A 164 31.34 -11.70 -9.02
C SER A 164 31.01 -10.73 -7.88
N ASP A 165 31.85 -9.72 -7.66
CA ASP A 165 31.63 -8.70 -6.63
C ASP A 165 30.43 -7.80 -6.99
N ALA A 166 30.30 -7.40 -8.25
CA ALA A 166 29.16 -6.63 -8.72
C ALA A 166 27.85 -7.43 -8.55
N ILE A 167 27.87 -8.72 -8.90
CA ILE A 167 26.71 -9.60 -8.74
C ILE A 167 26.34 -9.79 -7.26
N ALA A 168 27.32 -9.97 -6.38
CA ALA A 168 27.08 -10.10 -4.94
C ALA A 168 26.37 -8.87 -4.34
N GLN A 169 26.64 -7.69 -4.89
CA GLN A 169 25.95 -6.46 -4.48
C GLN A 169 24.58 -6.29 -5.11
N LEU A 170 24.42 -6.72 -6.38
CA LEU A 170 23.17 -6.55 -7.13
C LEU A 170 22.10 -7.61 -6.80
N MET A 171 22.50 -8.81 -6.33
CA MET A 171 21.59 -9.93 -6.10
C MET A 171 20.42 -9.61 -5.16
N TYR A 172 20.61 -8.68 -4.24
CA TYR A 172 19.59 -8.27 -3.28
C TYR A 172 18.54 -7.34 -3.90
N TYR A 173 18.86 -6.72 -5.03
CA TYR A 173 18.04 -5.71 -5.69
C TYR A 173 17.36 -6.22 -6.97
N LEU A 174 17.74 -7.40 -7.47
CA LEU A 174 17.29 -7.93 -8.75
C LEU A 174 16.42 -9.15 -8.58
N ARG A 175 15.37 -9.23 -9.42
CA ARG A 175 14.60 -10.45 -9.69
C ARG A 175 14.46 -10.68 -11.20
N PHE A 176 14.13 -11.92 -11.58
CA PHE A 176 14.08 -12.38 -12.97
C PHE A 176 12.72 -12.91 -13.36
#